data_2f6f9bd5f5c2d054bb683a6f4d71a92a
#
_entry.id   2f6f9bd5f5c2d054bb683a6f4d71a92a
#
_cell.length_a   1.000
_cell.length_b   1.000
_cell.length_c   1.000
_cell.angle_alpha   90.00
_cell.angle_beta   90.00
_cell.angle_gamma   90.00
#
_symmetry.space_group_name_H-M   'P 1'
#
loop_
_entity.id
_entity.type
_entity.pdbx_description
1 polymer ?
#
loop_
_entity_poly.entity_id
_entity_poly.type
_entity_poly.pdbx_seq_one_letter_code
_entity_poly.pdbx_strand_id
1 'polypeptide(L)'
;MDTIFQLCRKYTVLSDPEIEQICRISAFLQLIADLTDADIFIDCPCRARDAIVVAEAKPSAVPSSYQGTVVGMLAKEENEPAVARSLRLGIATKQMKAVTQENSCTIQSVVPIKHEGRVIGVLIQERRTENQPPTEVRTEYGRAAPSAPPGGRPQLGGIQHWLPEEIDEALLIVNKAGVITY
;
A
#
# COMPACT_ATOMS: atom_id res chain seq x y z
N MET A 1 1.73 14.28 -21.53
CA MET A 1 1.02 13.19 -22.24
C MET A 1 1.98 12.21 -22.89
N ASP A 2 3.01 12.65 -23.59
CA ASP A 2 3.91 11.75 -24.31
C ASP A 2 4.66 10.75 -23.41
N THR A 3 5.07 11.17 -22.22
CA THR A 3 5.82 10.30 -21.29
C THR A 3 4.99 9.10 -20.80
N ILE A 4 3.70 9.30 -20.47
CA ILE A 4 2.80 8.22 -20.02
C ILE A 4 2.62 7.21 -21.13
N PHE A 5 2.31 7.67 -22.36
CA PHE A 5 2.20 6.81 -23.54
C PHE A 5 3.49 6.01 -23.80
N GLN A 6 4.65 6.66 -23.74
CA GLN A 6 5.95 6.01 -23.97
C GLN A 6 6.22 4.92 -22.92
N LEU A 7 5.99 5.23 -21.62
CA LEU A 7 6.20 4.26 -20.54
C LEU A 7 5.22 3.09 -20.64
N CYS A 8 3.92 3.37 -20.84
CA CYS A 8 2.91 2.31 -20.96
C CYS A 8 3.20 1.39 -22.16
N ARG A 9 3.49 1.94 -23.36
CA ARG A 9 3.82 1.13 -24.53
C ARG A 9 5.08 0.28 -24.35
N LYS A 10 6.07 0.81 -23.65
CA LYS A 10 7.34 0.10 -23.42
C LYS A 10 7.20 -1.02 -22.39
N TYR A 11 6.50 -0.80 -21.30
CA TYR A 11 6.52 -1.69 -20.13
C TYR A 11 5.25 -2.50 -19.92
N THR A 12 4.11 -2.07 -20.46
CA THR A 12 2.79 -2.66 -20.20
C THR A 12 2.20 -3.37 -21.43
N VAL A 13 1.00 -3.94 -21.26
CA VAL A 13 0.16 -4.49 -22.34
C VAL A 13 -1.14 -3.70 -22.50
N LEU A 14 -1.16 -2.46 -22.01
CA LEU A 14 -2.34 -1.59 -22.11
C LEU A 14 -2.59 -1.15 -23.56
N SER A 15 -3.85 -1.13 -23.94
CA SER A 15 -4.32 -0.58 -25.21
C SER A 15 -4.34 0.96 -25.19
N ASP A 16 -4.38 1.59 -26.35
CA ASP A 16 -4.41 3.06 -26.44
C ASP A 16 -5.61 3.67 -25.68
N PRO A 17 -6.86 3.15 -25.73
CA PRO A 17 -7.96 3.67 -24.91
C PRO A 17 -7.72 3.56 -23.40
N GLU A 18 -7.07 2.50 -22.95
CA GLU A 18 -6.71 2.31 -21.53
C GLU A 18 -5.65 3.34 -21.11
N ILE A 19 -4.64 3.58 -21.95
CA ILE A 19 -3.61 4.59 -21.72
C ILE A 19 -4.22 6.00 -21.71
N GLU A 20 -5.15 6.30 -22.62
CA GLU A 20 -5.87 7.57 -22.64
C GLU A 20 -6.65 7.81 -21.34
N GLN A 21 -7.25 6.76 -20.78
CA GLN A 21 -7.91 6.87 -19.47
C GLN A 21 -6.91 7.19 -18.35
N ILE A 22 -5.73 6.55 -18.34
CA ILE A 22 -4.66 6.90 -17.40
C ILE A 22 -4.26 8.37 -17.56
N CYS A 23 -4.07 8.84 -18.80
CA CYS A 23 -3.74 10.25 -19.08
C CYS A 23 -4.83 11.21 -18.59
N ARG A 24 -6.11 10.86 -18.73
CA ARG A 24 -7.23 11.69 -18.23
C ARG A 24 -7.20 11.80 -16.70
N ILE A 25 -6.93 10.70 -16.01
CA ILE A 25 -6.82 10.70 -14.55
C ILE A 25 -5.59 11.49 -14.10
N SER A 26 -4.45 11.33 -14.80
CA SER A 26 -3.21 12.01 -14.45
C SER A 26 -3.33 13.54 -14.50
N ALA A 27 -4.24 14.09 -15.28
CA ALA A 27 -4.50 15.53 -15.34
C ALA A 27 -5.02 16.12 -14.01
N PHE A 28 -5.55 15.29 -13.11
CA PHE A 28 -6.08 15.71 -11.83
C PHE A 28 -5.14 15.43 -10.64
N LEU A 29 -3.99 14.79 -10.86
CA LEU A 29 -3.11 14.39 -9.76
C LEU A 29 -2.65 15.56 -8.90
N GLN A 30 -2.28 16.71 -9.51
CA GLN A 30 -1.87 17.88 -8.75
C GLN A 30 -2.99 18.41 -7.85
N LEU A 31 -4.22 18.45 -8.37
CA LEU A 31 -5.38 18.87 -7.57
C LEU A 31 -5.62 17.93 -6.38
N ILE A 32 -5.46 16.62 -6.60
CA ILE A 32 -5.61 15.61 -5.54
C ILE A 32 -4.47 15.74 -4.53
N ALA A 33 -3.23 15.94 -4.98
CA ALA A 33 -2.07 16.12 -4.11
C ALA A 33 -2.25 17.32 -3.19
N ASP A 34 -2.66 18.47 -3.75
CA ASP A 34 -2.86 19.71 -3.00
C ASP A 34 -4.08 19.62 -2.05
N LEU A 35 -5.14 18.91 -2.46
CA LEU A 35 -6.32 18.72 -1.60
C LEU A 35 -6.04 17.81 -0.40
N THR A 36 -5.14 16.85 -0.56
CA THR A 36 -4.91 15.79 0.43
C THR A 36 -3.61 15.95 1.21
N ASP A 37 -2.79 16.96 0.87
CA ASP A 37 -1.45 17.17 1.43
C ASP A 37 -0.60 15.87 1.38
N ALA A 38 -0.60 15.21 0.21
CA ALA A 38 0.00 13.90 0.02
C ALA A 38 0.67 13.78 -1.36
N ASP A 39 1.70 12.94 -1.45
CA ASP A 39 2.27 12.51 -2.72
C ASP A 39 1.28 11.57 -3.42
N ILE A 40 1.04 11.78 -4.72
CA ILE A 40 0.10 11.00 -5.52
C ILE A 40 0.82 10.38 -6.70
N PHE A 41 0.60 9.09 -6.93
CA PHE A 41 1.20 8.35 -8.04
C PHE A 41 0.17 7.58 -8.83
N ILE A 42 0.49 7.28 -10.08
CA ILE A 42 -0.19 6.27 -10.89
C ILE A 42 0.84 5.23 -11.30
N ASP A 43 0.57 3.98 -10.92
CA ASP A 43 1.34 2.83 -11.35
C ASP A 43 0.52 1.95 -12.27
N CYS A 44 1.16 1.49 -13.36
CA CYS A 44 0.55 0.57 -14.32
C CYS A 44 1.22 -0.80 -14.25
N PRO A 45 0.45 -1.91 -14.43
CA PRO A 45 1.00 -3.26 -14.38
C PRO A 45 1.95 -3.50 -15.55
N CYS A 46 3.16 -3.97 -15.25
CA CYS A 46 4.13 -4.41 -16.25
C CYS A 46 3.75 -5.77 -16.84
N ARG A 47 4.45 -6.17 -17.91
CA ARG A 47 4.34 -7.53 -18.48
C ARG A 47 4.79 -8.61 -17.51
N ALA A 48 5.65 -8.29 -16.57
CA ALA A 48 6.03 -9.12 -15.42
C ALA A 48 5.14 -8.78 -14.21
N ARG A 49 5.56 -9.18 -13.01
CA ARG A 49 4.78 -8.96 -11.77
C ARG A 49 4.90 -7.55 -11.20
N ASP A 50 5.88 -6.79 -11.65
CA ASP A 50 6.14 -5.44 -11.17
C ASP A 50 5.17 -4.43 -11.78
N ALA A 51 5.18 -3.22 -11.26
CA ALA A 51 4.47 -2.09 -11.84
C ALA A 51 5.47 -1.00 -12.28
N ILE A 52 5.04 -0.11 -13.17
CA ILE A 52 5.80 1.05 -13.62
C ILE A 52 5.09 2.32 -13.16
N VAL A 53 5.82 3.22 -12.49
CA VAL A 53 5.31 4.55 -12.13
C VAL A 53 5.21 5.37 -13.41
N VAL A 54 4.01 5.77 -13.82
CA VAL A 54 3.78 6.51 -15.06
C VAL A 54 3.46 7.98 -14.85
N ALA A 55 3.00 8.34 -13.65
CA ALA A 55 2.69 9.73 -13.29
C ALA A 55 2.89 9.94 -11.79
N GLU A 56 3.25 11.17 -11.42
CA GLU A 56 3.35 11.63 -10.05
C GLU A 56 2.87 13.07 -9.90
N ALA A 57 2.41 13.44 -8.72
CA ALA A 57 2.23 14.82 -8.29
C ALA A 57 2.61 14.94 -6.80
N LYS A 58 3.23 16.06 -6.46
CA LYS A 58 3.67 16.37 -5.12
C LYS A 58 2.84 17.52 -4.56
N PRO A 59 2.46 17.51 -3.28
CA PRO A 59 1.69 18.60 -2.68
C PRO A 59 2.52 19.91 -2.69
N SER A 60 1.84 21.03 -2.96
CA SER A 60 2.49 22.33 -3.00
C SER A 60 2.72 22.95 -1.61
N ALA A 61 1.88 22.59 -0.62
CA ALA A 61 1.87 23.22 0.70
C ALA A 61 2.75 22.50 1.73
N VAL A 62 3.02 21.21 1.55
CA VAL A 62 3.81 20.40 2.48
C VAL A 62 4.98 19.71 1.77
N PRO A 63 6.07 19.39 2.49
CA PRO A 63 7.18 18.66 1.87
C PRO A 63 6.79 17.27 1.40
N SER A 64 7.17 16.92 0.17
CA SER A 64 7.05 15.56 -0.37
C SER A 64 7.92 14.58 0.42
N SER A 65 7.52 13.31 0.44
CA SER A 65 8.33 12.20 0.94
C SER A 65 9.50 11.85 0.01
N TYR A 66 9.50 12.38 -1.20
CA TYR A 66 10.47 12.06 -2.26
C TYR A 66 11.22 13.31 -2.71
N GLN A 67 12.55 13.24 -2.74
CA GLN A 67 13.41 14.34 -3.21
C GLN A 67 13.44 14.46 -4.74
N GLY A 68 13.44 13.33 -5.44
CA GLY A 68 13.47 13.25 -6.91
C GLY A 68 12.15 12.86 -7.54
N THR A 69 12.13 12.71 -8.87
CA THR A 69 11.03 12.08 -9.59
C THR A 69 11.16 10.56 -9.55
N VAL A 70 10.03 9.88 -9.37
CA VAL A 70 9.95 8.42 -9.43
C VAL A 70 9.29 7.92 -10.73
N VAL A 71 8.86 8.84 -11.60
CA VAL A 71 8.29 8.48 -12.91
C VAL A 71 9.30 7.70 -13.74
N GLY A 72 8.89 6.53 -14.24
CA GLY A 72 9.74 5.61 -14.97
C GLY A 72 10.48 4.60 -14.10
N MET A 73 10.35 4.64 -12.77
CA MET A 73 10.89 3.64 -11.87
C MET A 73 9.95 2.44 -11.76
N LEU A 74 10.54 1.26 -11.54
CA LEU A 74 9.78 0.03 -11.31
C LEU A 74 9.43 -0.11 -9.82
N ALA A 75 8.15 -0.23 -9.55
CA ALA A 75 7.61 -0.64 -8.26
C ALA A 75 7.59 -2.17 -8.21
N LYS A 76 8.54 -2.76 -7.47
CA LYS A 76 8.67 -4.21 -7.34
C LYS A 76 7.59 -4.77 -6.43
N GLU A 77 7.00 -5.92 -6.82
CA GLU A 77 5.96 -6.59 -6.01
C GLU A 77 6.39 -6.82 -4.56
N GLU A 78 7.66 -7.17 -4.34
CA GLU A 78 8.23 -7.43 -3.01
C GLU A 78 8.29 -6.20 -2.10
N ASN A 79 8.44 -5.00 -2.69
CA ASN A 79 8.57 -3.74 -1.97
C ASN A 79 7.24 -3.01 -1.83
N GLU A 80 6.28 -3.28 -2.74
CA GLU A 80 4.99 -2.60 -2.84
C GLU A 80 3.81 -3.59 -2.80
N PRO A 81 3.64 -4.35 -1.70
CA PRO A 81 2.64 -5.41 -1.62
C PRO A 81 1.20 -4.89 -1.75
N ALA A 82 0.90 -3.68 -1.31
CA ALA A 82 -0.42 -3.06 -1.44
C ALA A 82 -0.74 -2.73 -2.91
N VAL A 83 0.24 -2.23 -3.65
CA VAL A 83 0.15 -1.98 -5.10
C VAL A 83 -0.08 -3.29 -5.85
N ALA A 84 0.77 -4.30 -5.59
CA ALA A 84 0.66 -5.60 -6.23
C ALA A 84 -0.71 -6.28 -5.95
N ARG A 85 -1.19 -6.20 -4.69
CA ARG A 85 -2.50 -6.73 -4.31
C ARG A 85 -3.63 -6.01 -5.05
N SER A 86 -3.59 -4.67 -5.09
CA SER A 86 -4.61 -3.87 -5.75
C SER A 86 -4.67 -4.12 -7.25
N LEU A 87 -3.50 -4.21 -7.92
CA LEU A 87 -3.42 -4.55 -9.34
C LEU A 87 -3.98 -5.94 -9.64
N ARG A 88 -3.68 -6.93 -8.80
CA ARG A 88 -4.09 -8.32 -9.03
C ARG A 88 -5.55 -8.59 -8.70
N LEU A 89 -6.05 -8.05 -7.57
CA LEU A 89 -7.38 -8.36 -7.05
C LEU A 89 -8.43 -7.30 -7.38
N GLY A 90 -8.00 -6.10 -7.78
CA GLY A 90 -8.89 -4.97 -8.03
C GLY A 90 -9.57 -4.44 -6.76
N ILE A 91 -8.91 -4.60 -5.61
CA ILE A 91 -9.41 -4.20 -4.29
C ILE A 91 -8.58 -3.01 -3.80
N ALA A 92 -9.26 -1.99 -3.27
CA ALA A 92 -8.59 -0.86 -2.65
C ALA A 92 -7.99 -1.25 -1.30
N THR A 93 -6.83 -0.68 -0.99
CA THR A 93 -6.17 -0.77 0.32
C THR A 93 -6.08 0.64 0.89
N LYS A 94 -6.51 0.84 2.13
CA LYS A 94 -6.53 2.17 2.75
C LYS A 94 -5.69 2.21 4.01
N GLN A 95 -4.99 3.34 4.20
CA GLN A 95 -4.29 3.71 5.43
C GLN A 95 -3.27 2.65 5.94
N MET A 96 -2.58 1.97 5.03
CA MET A 96 -1.50 1.07 5.42
C MET A 96 -0.25 1.86 5.78
N LYS A 97 0.40 1.48 6.87
CA LYS A 97 1.74 1.99 7.19
C LYS A 97 2.74 1.39 6.22
N ALA A 98 3.49 2.23 5.54
CA ALA A 98 4.56 1.85 4.62
C ALA A 98 5.85 2.57 5.02
N VAL A 99 6.98 2.00 4.63
CA VAL A 99 8.29 2.63 4.75
C VAL A 99 8.81 2.85 3.35
N THR A 100 9.08 4.11 3.01
CA THR A 100 9.65 4.45 1.70
C THR A 100 11.09 3.95 1.58
N GLN A 101 11.60 3.89 0.35
CA GLN A 101 13.01 3.56 0.10
C GLN A 101 13.99 4.55 0.78
N GLU A 102 13.54 5.76 1.10
CA GLU A 102 14.27 6.78 1.85
C GLU A 102 14.11 6.63 3.39
N ASN A 103 13.59 5.49 3.86
CA ASN A 103 13.38 5.15 5.28
C ASN A 103 12.43 6.12 6.02
N SER A 104 11.51 6.75 5.28
CA SER A 104 10.46 7.60 5.84
C SER A 104 9.20 6.78 6.07
N CYS A 105 8.57 6.93 7.25
CA CYS A 105 7.28 6.31 7.52
C CYS A 105 6.16 7.08 6.79
N THR A 106 5.39 6.39 5.99
CA THR A 106 4.24 6.94 5.26
C THR A 106 2.97 6.16 5.57
N ILE A 107 1.83 6.80 5.38
CA ILE A 107 0.54 6.13 5.31
C ILE A 107 0.16 6.08 3.83
N GLN A 108 0.02 4.87 3.31
CA GLN A 108 -0.29 4.60 1.92
C GLN A 108 -1.76 4.18 1.77
N SER A 109 -2.42 4.72 0.76
CA SER A 109 -3.72 4.25 0.29
C SER A 109 -3.62 3.97 -1.21
N VAL A 110 -4.12 2.83 -1.65
CA VAL A 110 -4.05 2.37 -3.04
C VAL A 110 -5.44 2.05 -3.54
N VAL A 111 -5.83 2.63 -4.68
CA VAL A 111 -7.15 2.42 -5.29
C VAL A 111 -6.96 1.94 -6.74
N PRO A 112 -7.62 0.82 -7.16
CA PRO A 112 -7.51 0.34 -8.52
C PRO A 112 -8.19 1.27 -9.52
N ILE A 113 -7.51 1.55 -10.62
CA ILE A 113 -8.07 2.22 -11.80
C ILE A 113 -8.58 1.12 -12.73
N LYS A 114 -9.87 1.19 -13.10
CA LYS A 114 -10.50 0.17 -13.94
C LYS A 114 -11.00 0.78 -15.25
N HIS A 115 -10.84 0.04 -16.32
CA HIS A 115 -11.43 0.29 -17.64
C HIS A 115 -12.23 -0.94 -18.05
N GLU A 116 -13.52 -0.80 -18.32
CA GLU A 116 -14.42 -1.92 -18.67
C GLU A 116 -14.32 -3.14 -17.75
N GLY A 117 -14.16 -2.89 -16.42
CA GLY A 117 -14.04 -3.92 -15.40
C GLY A 117 -12.62 -4.48 -15.20
N ARG A 118 -11.69 -4.23 -16.13
CA ARG A 118 -10.30 -4.65 -16.02
C ARG A 118 -9.48 -3.60 -15.25
N VAL A 119 -8.59 -4.05 -14.36
CA VAL A 119 -7.63 -3.17 -13.70
C VAL A 119 -6.53 -2.80 -14.69
N ILE A 120 -6.38 -1.48 -14.94
CA ILE A 120 -5.39 -0.92 -15.86
C ILE A 120 -4.25 -0.18 -15.15
N GLY A 121 -4.41 0.06 -13.87
CA GLY A 121 -3.44 0.75 -13.02
C GLY A 121 -3.98 0.92 -11.61
N VAL A 122 -3.22 1.59 -10.78
CA VAL A 122 -3.62 2.01 -9.44
C VAL A 122 -3.29 3.48 -9.22
N LEU A 123 -4.16 4.15 -8.47
CA LEU A 123 -3.90 5.47 -7.89
C LEU A 123 -3.41 5.27 -6.47
N ILE A 124 -2.26 5.86 -6.14
CA ILE A 124 -1.61 5.73 -4.86
C ILE A 124 -1.56 7.11 -4.21
N GLN A 125 -1.93 7.18 -2.94
CA GLN A 125 -1.74 8.33 -2.08
C GLN A 125 -0.77 7.95 -0.97
N GLU A 126 0.29 8.74 -0.81
CA GLU A 126 1.24 8.60 0.29
C GLU A 126 1.33 9.87 1.10
N ARG A 127 1.05 9.76 2.38
CA ARG A 127 1.18 10.86 3.32
C ARG A 127 2.31 10.56 4.30
N ARG A 128 3.25 11.49 4.42
CA ARG A 128 4.30 11.42 5.43
C ARG A 128 3.67 11.49 6.82
N THR A 129 4.03 10.54 7.69
CA THR A 129 3.73 10.67 9.12
C THR A 129 4.79 11.55 9.75
N GLU A 130 4.37 12.68 10.33
CA GLU A 130 5.27 13.51 11.12
C GLU A 130 5.88 12.64 12.23
N ASN A 131 7.21 12.55 12.21
CA ASN A 131 8.14 12.11 13.25
C ASN A 131 7.54 11.34 14.44
N GLN A 132 7.04 10.12 14.20
CA GLN A 132 7.31 9.07 15.18
C GLN A 132 8.40 8.19 14.56
N PRO A 133 9.59 8.09 15.20
CA PRO A 133 10.50 7.01 14.88
C PRO A 133 9.67 5.72 14.90
N PRO A 134 10.00 4.71 14.08
CA PRO A 134 9.30 3.45 14.14
C PRO A 134 9.18 3.10 15.60
N THR A 135 7.95 3.18 16.12
CA THR A 135 7.70 2.65 17.45
C THR A 135 8.08 1.21 17.27
N GLU A 136 9.29 0.84 17.77
CA GLU A 136 9.58 -0.55 18.00
C GLU A 136 8.28 -1.08 18.55
N VAL A 137 7.71 -2.06 17.86
CA VAL A 137 6.62 -2.84 18.42
C VAL A 137 7.27 -3.43 19.66
N ARG A 138 7.22 -2.68 20.75
CA ARG A 138 7.47 -3.19 22.07
C ARG A 138 6.39 -4.22 22.21
N THR A 139 6.76 -5.42 21.83
CA THR A 139 6.11 -6.60 22.35
C THR A 139 6.24 -6.43 23.87
N GLU A 140 5.19 -5.91 24.50
CA GLU A 140 5.02 -5.94 25.96
C GLU A 140 4.86 -7.39 26.44
N TYR A 141 5.67 -8.29 25.91
CA TYR A 141 5.90 -9.66 26.38
C TYR A 141 7.16 -9.71 27.24
N GLY A 142 7.35 -8.71 28.10
CA GLY A 142 8.48 -8.61 29.02
C GLY A 142 8.09 -8.31 30.47
N ARG A 143 6.81 -8.43 30.83
CA ARG A 143 6.44 -8.56 32.26
C ARG A 143 6.33 -10.03 32.57
N ALA A 144 7.24 -10.50 33.43
CA ALA A 144 7.16 -11.80 34.04
C ALA A 144 5.73 -12.04 34.54
N ALA A 145 5.07 -13.05 34.01
CA ALA A 145 3.81 -13.53 34.53
C ALA A 145 4.02 -13.94 35.99
N PRO A 146 3.12 -13.59 36.93
CA PRO A 146 3.15 -14.16 38.25
C PRO A 146 3.03 -15.67 38.09
N SER A 147 3.89 -16.40 38.81
CA SER A 147 3.95 -17.86 38.84
C SER A 147 2.55 -18.44 39.05
N ALA A 148 2.08 -19.19 38.04
CA ALA A 148 0.82 -19.92 38.16
C ALA A 148 0.92 -21.01 39.24
N PRO A 149 -0.14 -21.24 40.01
CA PRO A 149 -0.19 -22.38 40.95
C PRO A 149 -0.23 -23.69 40.15
N PRO A 150 0.39 -24.75 40.66
CA PRO A 150 0.43 -26.04 40.00
C PRO A 150 -0.95 -26.70 40.00
N GLY A 151 -1.48 -27.03 38.81
CA GLY A 151 -2.59 -27.95 38.63
C GLY A 151 -3.90 -27.43 38.07
N GLY A 152 -3.88 -26.61 37.01
CA GLY A 152 -5.10 -26.28 36.26
C GLY A 152 -4.88 -26.48 34.75
N ARG A 153 -5.75 -27.28 34.11
CA ARG A 153 -5.83 -27.33 32.64
C ARG A 153 -6.09 -25.90 32.09
N PRO A 154 -5.38 -25.42 31.06
CA PRO A 154 -5.70 -24.15 30.48
C PRO A 154 -7.09 -24.23 29.86
N GLN A 155 -8.04 -23.48 30.39
CA GLN A 155 -9.30 -23.19 29.70
C GLN A 155 -8.97 -22.25 28.55
N LEU A 156 -9.32 -22.66 27.32
CA LEU A 156 -9.30 -21.89 26.11
C LEU A 156 -10.40 -20.78 26.10
N GLY A 157 -10.37 -19.94 27.11
CA GLY A 157 -11.35 -18.87 27.28
C GLY A 157 -10.65 -17.53 27.44
N GLY A 158 -10.17 -16.91 26.40
CA GLY A 158 -9.57 -15.58 26.55
C GLY A 158 -9.02 -14.87 25.30
N ILE A 159 -9.17 -15.45 24.13
CA ILE A 159 -8.63 -14.81 22.90
C ILE A 159 -9.67 -13.92 22.20
N GLN A 160 -10.96 -14.06 22.51
CA GLN A 160 -12.03 -13.34 21.79
C GLN A 160 -12.20 -11.85 22.16
N HIS A 161 -11.62 -11.39 23.25
CA HIS A 161 -11.96 -10.07 23.77
C HIS A 161 -11.02 -8.94 23.33
N TRP A 162 -9.93 -9.25 22.63
CA TRP A 162 -9.00 -8.24 22.11
C TRP A 162 -9.08 -8.02 20.58
N LEU A 163 -9.93 -8.80 19.89
CA LEU A 163 -10.21 -8.54 18.47
C LEU A 163 -11.06 -7.27 18.38
N PRO A 164 -10.66 -6.26 17.61
CA PRO A 164 -11.51 -5.11 17.33
C PRO A 164 -12.84 -5.58 16.73
N GLU A 165 -13.96 -5.02 17.17
CA GLU A 165 -15.29 -5.38 16.68
C GLU A 165 -15.51 -5.06 15.19
N GLU A 166 -14.57 -4.32 14.58
CA GLU A 166 -14.60 -3.94 13.16
C GLU A 166 -13.32 -4.42 12.46
N ILE A 167 -13.21 -5.72 12.18
CA ILE A 167 -12.23 -6.22 11.22
C ILE A 167 -12.96 -6.48 9.91
N ASP A 168 -12.87 -5.53 8.99
CA ASP A 168 -13.37 -5.69 7.60
C ASP A 168 -12.53 -6.67 6.77
N GLU A 169 -11.44 -7.21 7.32
CA GLU A 169 -10.52 -8.13 6.64
C GLU A 169 -10.29 -9.38 7.49
N ALA A 170 -10.25 -10.55 6.84
CA ALA A 170 -9.95 -11.81 7.51
C ALA A 170 -8.51 -11.82 8.02
N LEU A 171 -8.33 -11.94 9.34
CA LEU A 171 -7.02 -12.13 9.97
C LEU A 171 -6.67 -13.61 9.96
N LEU A 172 -5.62 -13.97 9.22
CA LEU A 172 -5.08 -15.32 9.21
C LEU A 172 -3.89 -15.40 10.15
N ILE A 173 -4.02 -16.13 11.25
CA ILE A 173 -2.90 -16.36 12.18
C ILE A 173 -2.23 -17.68 11.79
N VAL A 174 -0.95 -17.61 11.44
CA VAL A 174 -0.14 -18.77 11.05
C VAL A 174 0.99 -18.92 12.05
N ASN A 175 1.15 -20.11 12.62
CA ASN A 175 2.26 -20.40 13.52
C ASN A 175 3.60 -20.57 12.77
N LYS A 176 4.70 -20.69 13.51
CA LYS A 176 6.05 -20.84 12.92
C LYS A 176 6.23 -22.11 12.05
N ALA A 177 5.30 -23.06 12.11
CA ALA A 177 5.28 -24.25 11.27
C ALA A 177 4.38 -24.10 10.02
N GLY A 178 3.81 -22.91 9.79
CA GLY A 178 2.93 -22.64 8.66
C GLY A 178 1.50 -23.18 8.82
N VAL A 179 1.12 -23.58 10.04
CA VAL A 179 -0.23 -24.10 10.34
C VAL A 179 -1.13 -22.96 10.78
N ILE A 180 -2.32 -22.88 10.16
CA ILE A 180 -3.36 -21.92 10.52
C ILE A 180 -3.88 -22.28 11.90
N THR A 181 -3.85 -21.32 12.82
CA THR A 181 -4.44 -21.44 14.16
C THR A 181 -5.60 -20.46 14.27
N TYR A 182 -6.78 -20.98 14.57
CA TYR A 182 -7.97 -20.20 14.85
C TYR A 182 -8.01 -19.80 16.32
#